data_7588879ab43630fcf99eeb9fa57eb322
#
_entry.id   7588879ab43630fcf99eeb9fa57eb322
#
_cell.length_a   1.000
_cell.length_b   1.000
_cell.length_c   1.000
_cell.angle_alpha   90.00
_cell.angle_beta   90.00
_cell.angle_gamma   90.00
#
_symmetry.space_group_name_H-M   'P 1'
#
loop_
_entity.id
_entity.type
_entity.pdbx_description
1 polymer ?
#
loop_
_entity_poly.entity_id
_entity_poly.type
_entity_poly.pdbx_seq_one_letter_code
_entity_poly.pdbx_strand_id
1 'polypeptide(L)'
;MAERADIHELYEESVQNVENEVSFLKNTFRELTGRTAYVFREDFCGTASLACEWVKQGSEYSAIGVDIEPAVLEWGRRHRVSRLETEDQARVSLIESDVQTVETPKVDILAAFNFSYWIFEERAQMVGYMRRCHGALKDDGILFMDMFGGPESFEETREKTKLKGFTYIWHQAKFHPVTNHMQCYIHFKFPDGSKIKKAFSYSWRLYTAPELRDMLLEAGFRNVTVYWEGEDEDGEGNGEFTPDEKGEADLAWIAYIVAEK
;
A
#
# COMPACT_ATOMS: atom_id res chain seq x y z
N MET A 1 8.93 19.84 -19.60
CA MET A 1 7.80 19.01 -19.08
C MET A 1 7.96 18.81 -17.57
N ALA A 2 9.14 18.43 -17.08
CA ALA A 2 9.36 18.18 -15.65
C ALA A 2 8.95 19.33 -14.70
N GLU A 3 9.18 20.58 -15.04
CA GLU A 3 8.83 21.75 -14.21
C GLU A 3 7.32 21.99 -14.04
N ARG A 4 6.49 21.37 -14.88
CA ARG A 4 5.03 21.53 -14.88
C ARG A 4 4.29 20.30 -14.42
N ALA A 5 5.00 19.21 -14.22
CA ALA A 5 4.42 17.94 -13.85
C ALA A 5 4.15 17.91 -12.33
N ASP A 6 3.00 17.40 -11.95
CA ASP A 6 2.67 17.12 -10.57
C ASP A 6 3.18 15.72 -10.19
N ILE A 7 4.02 15.65 -9.17
CA ILE A 7 4.65 14.38 -8.77
C ILE A 7 3.64 13.40 -8.18
N HIS A 8 2.56 13.87 -7.57
CA HIS A 8 1.53 13.00 -7.01
C HIS A 8 0.66 12.38 -8.10
N GLU A 9 0.29 13.15 -9.14
CA GLU A 9 -0.40 12.58 -10.30
C GLU A 9 0.47 11.53 -11.00
N LEU A 10 1.77 11.82 -11.21
CA LEU A 10 2.69 10.85 -11.81
C LEU A 10 2.84 9.57 -10.94
N TYR A 11 2.85 9.72 -9.63
CA TYR A 11 2.94 8.60 -8.70
C TYR A 11 1.72 7.70 -8.81
N GLU A 12 0.52 8.27 -8.71
CA GLU A 12 -0.74 7.52 -8.80
C GLU A 12 -0.85 6.76 -10.13
N GLU A 13 -0.54 7.42 -11.26
CA GLU A 13 -0.53 6.79 -12.57
C GLU A 13 0.49 5.65 -12.71
N SER A 14 1.54 5.64 -11.87
CA SER A 14 2.63 4.66 -11.95
C SER A 14 2.45 3.43 -11.08
N VAL A 15 1.83 3.59 -9.90
CA VAL A 15 1.91 2.57 -8.84
C VAL A 15 0.56 2.22 -8.19
N GLN A 16 -0.52 2.93 -8.53
CA GLN A 16 -1.83 2.69 -7.90
C GLN A 16 -2.84 2.13 -8.91
N ASN A 17 -3.59 1.12 -8.47
CA ASN A 17 -4.77 0.59 -9.16
C ASN A 17 -5.92 0.47 -8.17
N VAL A 18 -6.42 1.65 -7.72
CA VAL A 18 -7.36 1.73 -6.61
C VAL A 18 -8.70 0.99 -6.84
N GLU A 19 -9.13 0.85 -8.09
CA GLU A 19 -10.36 0.09 -8.42
C GLU A 19 -10.17 -1.41 -8.15
N ASN A 20 -9.03 -1.97 -8.58
CA ASN A 20 -8.68 -3.37 -8.32
C ASN A 20 -8.43 -3.60 -6.82
N GLU A 21 -7.72 -2.69 -6.17
CA GLU A 21 -7.44 -2.75 -4.72
C GLU A 21 -8.75 -2.75 -3.92
N VAL A 22 -9.68 -1.83 -4.17
CA VAL A 22 -11.00 -1.82 -3.51
C VAL A 22 -11.77 -3.11 -3.76
N SER A 23 -11.72 -3.63 -4.98
CA SER A 23 -12.39 -4.88 -5.34
C SER A 23 -11.80 -6.07 -4.58
N PHE A 24 -10.47 -6.15 -4.51
CA PHE A 24 -9.75 -7.16 -3.74
C PHE A 24 -10.11 -7.09 -2.25
N LEU A 25 -10.00 -5.92 -1.63
CA LEU A 25 -10.32 -5.70 -0.22
C LEU A 25 -11.76 -6.14 0.13
N LYS A 26 -12.73 -5.72 -0.67
CA LYS A 26 -14.15 -6.04 -0.44
C LYS A 26 -14.47 -7.52 -0.60
N ASN A 27 -13.94 -8.14 -1.66
CA ASN A 27 -14.22 -9.53 -1.98
C ASN A 27 -13.58 -10.46 -0.94
N THR A 28 -12.29 -10.25 -0.67
CA THR A 28 -11.56 -11.03 0.33
C THR A 28 -12.17 -10.91 1.72
N PHE A 29 -12.52 -9.68 2.14
CA PHE A 29 -13.18 -9.49 3.42
C PHE A 29 -14.52 -10.24 3.50
N ARG A 30 -15.34 -10.15 2.45
CA ARG A 30 -16.64 -10.84 2.41
C ARG A 30 -16.48 -12.36 2.39
N GLU A 31 -15.50 -12.89 1.69
CA GLU A 31 -15.19 -14.32 1.65
C GLU A 31 -14.79 -14.86 3.02
N LEU A 32 -13.94 -14.13 3.74
CA LEU A 32 -13.44 -14.55 5.04
C LEU A 32 -14.45 -14.36 6.19
N THR A 33 -15.29 -13.32 6.13
CA THR A 33 -16.19 -12.95 7.25
C THR A 33 -17.67 -13.26 6.99
N GLY A 34 -18.07 -13.46 5.73
CA GLY A 34 -19.48 -13.63 5.33
C GLY A 34 -20.30 -12.35 5.34
N ARG A 35 -19.73 -11.17 5.62
CA ARG A 35 -20.41 -9.87 5.66
C ARG A 35 -19.74 -8.81 4.80
N THR A 36 -20.39 -7.68 4.63
CA THR A 36 -19.81 -6.51 3.94
C THR A 36 -18.99 -5.65 4.91
N ALA A 37 -17.81 -5.21 4.45
CA ALA A 37 -17.03 -4.17 5.12
C ALA A 37 -17.56 -2.79 4.71
N TYR A 38 -17.74 -1.89 5.68
CA TYR A 38 -18.20 -0.52 5.42
C TYR A 38 -17.19 0.52 5.88
N VAL A 39 -16.46 0.26 6.95
CA VAL A 39 -15.52 1.21 7.56
C VAL A 39 -14.10 0.80 7.21
N PHE A 40 -13.43 1.61 6.43
CA PHE A 40 -12.08 1.41 5.94
C PHE A 40 -11.11 2.39 6.59
N ARG A 41 -9.90 1.95 6.90
CA ARG A 41 -8.78 2.82 7.25
C ARG A 41 -7.58 2.47 6.38
N GLU A 42 -6.95 3.49 5.84
CA GLU A 42 -5.68 3.41 5.13
C GLU A 42 -4.60 4.11 5.96
N ASP A 43 -3.59 3.37 6.37
CA ASP A 43 -2.37 3.92 6.96
C ASP A 43 -1.39 4.27 5.83
N PHE A 44 -0.66 5.38 5.99
CA PHE A 44 0.20 5.95 4.95
C PHE A 44 -0.57 6.33 3.69
N CYS A 45 -1.73 6.92 3.85
CA CYS A 45 -2.71 7.11 2.76
C CYS A 45 -2.26 8.08 1.66
N GLY A 46 -1.20 8.84 1.86
CA GLY A 46 -0.70 9.79 0.88
C GLY A 46 -1.79 10.71 0.35
N THR A 47 -2.10 10.59 -0.93
CA THR A 47 -3.12 11.40 -1.63
C THR A 47 -4.55 10.99 -1.31
N ALA A 48 -4.74 9.88 -0.59
CA ALA A 48 -6.03 9.28 -0.25
C ALA A 48 -6.88 8.83 -1.46
N SER A 49 -6.24 8.45 -2.56
CA SER A 49 -6.93 7.94 -3.75
C SER A 49 -7.76 6.69 -3.43
N LEU A 50 -7.21 5.74 -2.68
CA LEU A 50 -7.89 4.50 -2.28
C LEU A 50 -9.07 4.80 -1.34
N ALA A 51 -8.89 5.69 -0.36
CA ALA A 51 -9.96 6.12 0.53
C ALA A 51 -11.11 6.80 -0.24
N CYS A 52 -10.80 7.60 -1.27
CA CYS A 52 -11.78 8.21 -2.14
C CYS A 52 -12.54 7.18 -2.99
N GLU A 53 -11.84 6.17 -3.51
CA GLU A 53 -12.48 5.10 -4.29
C GLU A 53 -13.37 4.21 -3.42
N TRP A 54 -12.96 3.98 -2.16
CA TRP A 54 -13.76 3.23 -1.19
C TRP A 54 -15.13 3.83 -0.95
N VAL A 55 -15.25 5.14 -0.73
CA VAL A 55 -16.53 5.78 -0.40
C VAL A 55 -17.51 5.82 -1.59
N LYS A 56 -17.03 5.72 -2.83
CA LYS A 56 -17.87 5.63 -4.03
C LYS A 56 -18.66 4.31 -4.12
N GLN A 57 -18.30 3.31 -3.31
CA GLN A 57 -18.95 1.99 -3.34
C GLN A 57 -20.39 2.00 -2.79
N GLY A 58 -20.82 3.08 -2.15
CA GLY A 58 -22.20 3.27 -1.68
C GLY A 58 -22.29 4.18 -0.45
N SER A 59 -23.51 4.58 -0.10
CA SER A 59 -23.76 5.56 0.96
C SER A 59 -23.38 5.11 2.38
N GLU A 60 -23.20 3.80 2.61
CA GLU A 60 -22.80 3.24 3.92
C GLU A 60 -21.30 3.14 4.07
N TYR A 61 -20.53 3.34 2.98
CA TYR A 61 -19.07 3.22 3.00
C TYR A 61 -18.43 4.52 3.52
N SER A 62 -17.51 4.39 4.46
CA SER A 62 -16.71 5.50 5.00
C SER A 62 -15.23 5.13 5.07
N ALA A 63 -14.37 6.12 4.93
CA ALA A 63 -12.93 5.92 4.90
C ALA A 63 -12.20 6.89 5.84
N ILE A 64 -11.14 6.39 6.46
CA ILE A 64 -10.20 7.16 7.25
C ILE A 64 -8.82 6.99 6.59
N GLY A 65 -8.24 8.08 6.13
CA GLY A 65 -6.85 8.12 5.65
C GLY A 65 -5.95 8.72 6.73
N VAL A 66 -4.86 8.06 7.05
CA VAL A 66 -3.85 8.53 8.01
C VAL A 66 -2.52 8.70 7.30
N ASP A 67 -1.95 9.89 7.40
CA ASP A 67 -0.59 10.17 6.92
C ASP A 67 0.08 11.21 7.83
N ILE A 68 1.41 11.17 7.90
CA ILE A 68 2.17 12.11 8.72
C ILE A 68 2.50 13.40 7.97
N GLU A 69 2.44 13.37 6.63
CA GLU A 69 2.85 14.48 5.77
C GLU A 69 1.68 15.42 5.46
N PRO A 70 1.60 16.61 6.07
CA PRO A 70 0.49 17.54 5.86
C PRO A 70 0.36 18.00 4.41
N ALA A 71 1.47 18.12 3.68
CA ALA A 71 1.47 18.59 2.30
C ALA A 71 0.76 17.62 1.34
N VAL A 72 0.98 16.31 1.49
CA VAL A 72 0.31 15.30 0.66
C VAL A 72 -1.17 15.18 1.00
N LEU A 73 -1.53 15.24 2.29
CA LEU A 73 -2.94 15.26 2.71
C LEU A 73 -3.68 16.48 2.16
N GLU A 74 -3.06 17.65 2.18
CA GLU A 74 -3.66 18.87 1.62
C GLU A 74 -3.82 18.76 0.09
N TRP A 75 -2.83 18.18 -0.60
CA TRP A 75 -2.94 17.87 -2.02
C TRP A 75 -4.12 16.91 -2.29
N GLY A 76 -4.23 15.84 -1.50
CA GLY A 76 -5.33 14.87 -1.57
C GLY A 76 -6.69 15.52 -1.36
N ARG A 77 -6.84 16.41 -0.36
CA ARG A 77 -8.08 17.18 -0.17
C ARG A 77 -8.47 17.98 -1.41
N ARG A 78 -7.50 18.69 -2.02
CA ARG A 78 -7.74 19.55 -3.18
C ARG A 78 -7.97 18.79 -4.47
N HIS A 79 -7.30 17.69 -4.69
CA HIS A 79 -7.23 17.01 -5.99
C HIS A 79 -7.99 15.69 -6.04
N ARG A 80 -8.35 15.10 -4.89
CA ARG A 80 -9.08 13.84 -4.80
C ARG A 80 -10.41 14.01 -4.08
N VAL A 81 -10.39 14.35 -2.80
CA VAL A 81 -11.62 14.48 -2.00
C VAL A 81 -12.57 15.53 -2.60
N SER A 82 -12.06 16.70 -3.00
CA SER A 82 -12.90 17.77 -3.58
C SER A 82 -13.59 17.40 -4.90
N ARG A 83 -13.15 16.33 -5.56
CA ARG A 83 -13.76 15.83 -6.82
C ARG A 83 -14.88 14.82 -6.59
N LEU A 84 -15.05 14.35 -5.37
CA LEU A 84 -16.16 13.50 -4.98
C LEU A 84 -17.47 14.31 -4.91
N GLU A 85 -18.59 13.63 -4.99
CA GLU A 85 -19.88 14.23 -4.65
C GLU A 85 -19.89 14.69 -3.19
N THR A 86 -20.67 15.72 -2.87
CA THR A 86 -20.67 16.34 -1.51
C THR A 86 -20.96 15.33 -0.41
N GLU A 87 -21.83 14.36 -0.66
CA GLU A 87 -22.20 13.31 0.27
C GLU A 87 -21.04 12.33 0.50
N ASP A 88 -20.24 12.05 -0.54
CA ASP A 88 -19.06 11.19 -0.47
C ASP A 88 -17.91 11.90 0.26
N GLN A 89 -17.71 13.20 0.02
CA GLN A 89 -16.71 13.99 0.72
C GLN A 89 -16.91 13.93 2.25
N ALA A 90 -18.14 13.97 2.70
CA ALA A 90 -18.49 13.90 4.13
C ALA A 90 -18.12 12.56 4.79
N ARG A 91 -17.87 11.51 3.98
CA ARG A 91 -17.54 10.15 4.44
C ARG A 91 -16.03 9.83 4.37
N VAL A 92 -15.20 10.77 3.91
CA VAL A 92 -13.73 10.66 3.94
C VAL A 92 -13.18 11.53 5.06
N SER A 93 -12.43 10.92 5.97
CA SER A 93 -11.72 11.63 7.05
C SER A 93 -10.22 11.50 6.85
N LEU A 94 -9.50 12.61 6.66
CA LEU A 94 -8.05 12.62 6.55
C LEU A 94 -7.43 13.16 7.83
N ILE A 95 -6.57 12.35 8.45
CA ILE A 95 -5.93 12.61 9.75
C ILE A 95 -4.42 12.76 9.56
N GLU A 96 -3.90 13.94 9.89
CA GLU A 96 -2.46 14.18 10.01
C GLU A 96 -1.97 13.60 11.33
N SER A 97 -1.35 12.43 11.29
CA SER A 97 -0.84 11.76 12.49
C SER A 97 0.14 10.65 12.15
N ASP A 98 0.96 10.27 13.13
CA ASP A 98 1.75 9.05 13.10
C ASP A 98 0.84 7.83 13.29
N VAL A 99 0.90 6.88 12.36
CA VAL A 99 0.13 5.62 12.40
C VAL A 99 0.39 4.77 13.64
N GLN A 100 1.54 4.95 14.30
CA GLN A 100 1.88 4.27 15.54
C GLN A 100 1.11 4.81 16.76
N THR A 101 0.58 6.03 16.69
CA THR A 101 -0.03 6.71 17.84
C THR A 101 -1.47 7.15 17.60
N VAL A 102 -1.90 7.22 16.35
CA VAL A 102 -3.25 7.67 16.00
C VAL A 102 -4.32 6.79 16.63
N GLU A 103 -5.37 7.42 17.15
CA GLU A 103 -6.57 6.76 17.64
C GLU A 103 -7.73 7.04 16.68
N THR A 104 -8.40 5.99 16.25
CA THR A 104 -9.57 6.05 15.36
C THR A 104 -10.67 5.13 15.90
N PRO A 105 -11.92 5.32 15.47
CA PRO A 105 -12.93 4.28 15.64
C PRO A 105 -12.44 2.95 15.06
N LYS A 106 -12.92 1.83 15.60
CA LYS A 106 -12.59 0.50 15.05
C LYS A 106 -13.16 0.34 13.66
N VAL A 107 -12.34 -0.22 12.77
CA VAL A 107 -12.65 -0.38 11.35
C VAL A 107 -12.84 -1.84 10.96
N ASP A 108 -13.52 -2.08 9.83
CA ASP A 108 -13.66 -3.41 9.25
C ASP A 108 -12.37 -3.85 8.57
N ILE A 109 -11.80 -2.96 7.78
CA ILE A 109 -10.55 -3.17 7.03
C ILE A 109 -9.56 -2.07 7.39
N LEU A 110 -8.32 -2.47 7.66
CA LEU A 110 -7.17 -1.59 7.71
C LEU A 110 -6.19 -2.02 6.61
N ALA A 111 -5.74 -1.08 5.78
CA ALA A 111 -4.73 -1.34 4.76
C ALA A 111 -3.47 -0.49 4.98
N ALA A 112 -2.32 -1.07 4.67
CA ALA A 112 -1.04 -0.38 4.61
C ALA A 112 -0.31 -0.85 3.34
N PHE A 113 -0.44 -0.08 2.25
CA PHE A 113 0.01 -0.44 0.92
C PHE A 113 1.24 0.33 0.46
N ASN A 114 1.73 -0.03 -0.72
CA ASN A 114 2.96 0.50 -1.34
C ASN A 114 4.19 0.32 -0.44
N PHE A 115 4.22 -0.80 0.31
CA PHE A 115 5.33 -1.19 1.19
C PHE A 115 5.66 -0.14 2.26
N SER A 116 4.76 0.81 2.50
CA SER A 116 5.01 2.00 3.33
C SER A 116 5.41 1.65 4.77
N TYR A 117 4.88 0.57 5.32
CA TYR A 117 5.19 0.08 6.67
C TYR A 117 6.65 -0.43 6.82
N TRP A 118 7.40 -0.62 5.72
CA TRP A 118 8.82 -1.02 5.76
C TRP A 118 9.74 0.08 6.29
N ILE A 119 9.22 1.29 6.54
CA ILE A 119 9.93 2.33 7.31
C ILE A 119 10.24 1.89 8.74
N PHE A 120 9.51 0.91 9.27
CA PHE A 120 9.78 0.33 10.57
C PHE A 120 10.94 -0.67 10.46
N GLU A 121 12.16 -0.16 10.44
CA GLU A 121 13.36 -0.97 10.21
C GLU A 121 13.68 -1.91 11.39
N GLU A 122 13.27 -1.55 12.62
CA GLU A 122 13.47 -2.37 13.80
C GLU A 122 12.27 -3.30 14.04
N ARG A 123 12.56 -4.59 14.28
CA ARG A 123 11.53 -5.60 14.53
C ARG A 123 10.53 -5.20 15.63
N ALA A 124 11.03 -4.59 16.70
CA ALA A 124 10.17 -4.15 17.82
C ALA A 124 9.18 -3.06 17.40
N GLN A 125 9.59 -2.13 16.52
CA GLN A 125 8.71 -1.10 15.95
C GLN A 125 7.66 -1.73 15.05
N MET A 126 8.05 -2.65 14.17
CA MET A 126 7.14 -3.37 13.28
C MET A 126 6.06 -4.13 14.07
N VAL A 127 6.45 -4.93 15.06
CA VAL A 127 5.50 -5.64 15.93
C VAL A 127 4.62 -4.66 16.72
N GLY A 128 5.19 -3.54 17.17
CA GLY A 128 4.46 -2.46 17.83
C GLY A 128 3.36 -1.87 16.93
N TYR A 129 3.70 -1.58 15.68
CA TYR A 129 2.76 -1.11 14.66
C TYR A 129 1.66 -2.15 14.38
N MET A 130 2.03 -3.42 14.16
CA MET A 130 1.07 -4.49 13.91
C MET A 130 0.08 -4.67 15.09
N ARG A 131 0.54 -4.51 16.34
CA ARG A 131 -0.35 -4.50 17.53
C ARG A 131 -1.31 -3.31 17.53
N ARG A 132 -0.88 -2.15 17.05
CA ARG A 132 -1.78 -1.00 16.87
C ARG A 132 -2.83 -1.27 15.81
N CYS A 133 -2.45 -1.84 14.66
CA CYS A 133 -3.40 -2.27 13.63
C CYS A 133 -4.43 -3.25 14.19
N HIS A 134 -3.96 -4.28 14.90
CA HIS A 134 -4.85 -5.25 15.58
C HIS A 134 -5.83 -4.55 16.53
N GLY A 135 -5.36 -3.59 17.34
CA GLY A 135 -6.19 -2.83 18.25
C GLY A 135 -7.24 -1.94 17.57
N ALA A 136 -6.92 -1.42 16.37
CA ALA A 136 -7.81 -0.54 15.62
C ALA A 136 -8.91 -1.30 14.83
N LEU A 137 -8.76 -2.60 14.65
CA LEU A 137 -9.73 -3.44 13.96
C LEU A 137 -10.91 -3.83 14.86
N LYS A 138 -12.10 -4.01 14.26
CA LYS A 138 -13.23 -4.72 14.87
C LYS A 138 -12.84 -6.19 15.15
N ASP A 139 -13.66 -6.93 15.91
CA ASP A 139 -13.30 -8.29 16.35
C ASP A 139 -13.17 -9.31 15.20
N ASP A 140 -13.78 -9.04 14.07
CA ASP A 140 -13.66 -9.79 12.81
C ASP A 140 -13.01 -8.95 11.70
N GLY A 141 -12.30 -7.89 12.09
CA GLY A 141 -11.62 -7.00 11.16
C GLY A 141 -10.37 -7.63 10.56
N ILE A 142 -9.95 -7.13 9.41
CA ILE A 142 -8.84 -7.67 8.64
C ILE A 142 -7.83 -6.57 8.30
N LEU A 143 -6.54 -6.88 8.51
CA LEU A 143 -5.41 -6.08 8.06
C LEU A 143 -4.93 -6.60 6.69
N PHE A 144 -4.74 -5.68 5.75
CA PHE A 144 -4.15 -5.94 4.43
C PHE A 144 -2.84 -5.17 4.30
N MET A 145 -1.80 -5.86 3.86
CA MET A 145 -0.47 -5.30 3.61
C MET A 145 0.04 -5.88 2.29
N ASP A 146 0.73 -5.07 1.49
CA ASP A 146 1.44 -5.59 0.32
C ASP A 146 2.91 -5.82 0.63
N MET A 147 3.55 -6.65 -0.17
CA MET A 147 5.00 -6.86 -0.12
C MET A 147 5.53 -7.28 -1.48
N PHE A 148 6.80 -7.06 -1.72
CA PHE A 148 7.52 -7.65 -2.83
C PHE A 148 8.68 -8.52 -2.36
N GLY A 149 9.14 -9.42 -3.21
CA GLY A 149 10.26 -10.29 -2.91
C GLY A 149 10.85 -10.91 -4.18
N GLY A 150 11.57 -12.01 -3.98
CA GLY A 150 12.35 -12.68 -5.00
C GLY A 150 13.82 -12.26 -4.99
N PRO A 151 14.70 -12.96 -5.72
CA PRO A 151 16.15 -12.66 -5.77
C PRO A 151 16.46 -11.21 -6.18
N GLU A 152 15.69 -10.63 -7.10
CA GLU A 152 15.91 -9.26 -7.57
C GLU A 152 15.63 -8.18 -6.52
N SER A 153 14.88 -8.51 -5.46
CA SER A 153 14.63 -7.58 -4.35
C SER A 153 15.90 -7.22 -3.56
N PHE A 154 16.96 -8.04 -3.66
CA PHE A 154 18.27 -7.82 -3.02
C PHE A 154 19.28 -7.09 -3.94
N GLU A 155 18.91 -6.82 -5.19
CA GLU A 155 19.83 -6.25 -6.17
C GLU A 155 19.77 -4.72 -6.20
N GLU A 156 20.94 -4.08 -6.45
CA GLU A 156 20.99 -2.65 -6.79
C GLU A 156 20.64 -2.51 -8.28
N THR A 157 19.40 -2.14 -8.59
CA THR A 157 18.89 -2.13 -9.96
C THR A 157 18.08 -0.88 -10.30
N ARG A 158 17.79 -0.72 -11.60
CA ARG A 158 16.90 0.32 -12.14
C ARG A 158 15.97 -0.25 -13.18
N GLU A 159 14.72 -0.27 -12.85
CA GLU A 159 13.65 -0.66 -13.74
C GLU A 159 12.99 0.56 -14.38
N LYS A 160 12.48 0.39 -15.60
CA LYS A 160 11.87 1.47 -16.37
C LYS A 160 10.59 1.00 -17.00
N THR A 161 9.49 1.62 -16.57
CA THR A 161 8.17 1.40 -17.14
C THR A 161 7.76 2.60 -17.97
N LYS A 162 7.46 2.38 -19.25
CA LYS A 162 6.97 3.45 -20.14
C LYS A 162 5.47 3.60 -19.94
N LEU A 163 5.07 4.79 -19.54
CA LEU A 163 3.68 5.19 -19.38
C LEU A 163 3.31 6.27 -20.40
N LYS A 164 2.04 6.66 -20.43
CA LYS A 164 1.54 7.68 -21.36
C LYS A 164 2.10 9.06 -20.99
N GLY A 165 3.08 9.54 -21.77
CA GLY A 165 3.66 10.87 -21.58
C GLY A 165 4.91 10.94 -20.71
N PHE A 166 5.30 9.85 -20.04
CA PHE A 166 6.52 9.81 -19.24
C PHE A 166 7.04 8.37 -19.08
N THR A 167 8.22 8.24 -18.48
CA THR A 167 8.79 6.96 -18.04
C THR A 167 8.96 7.01 -16.54
N TYR A 168 8.32 6.10 -15.84
CA TYR A 168 8.56 5.78 -14.43
C TYR A 168 9.86 5.02 -14.28
N ILE A 169 10.66 5.33 -13.26
CA ILE A 169 11.92 4.65 -13.00
C ILE A 169 11.97 4.30 -11.51
N TRP A 170 11.84 3.03 -11.22
CA TRP A 170 12.14 2.45 -9.91
C TRP A 170 13.65 2.26 -9.79
N HIS A 171 14.24 2.68 -8.67
CA HIS A 171 15.68 2.58 -8.44
C HIS A 171 15.98 2.07 -7.04
N GLN A 172 16.33 0.79 -6.94
CA GLN A 172 16.94 0.19 -5.76
C GLN A 172 18.42 0.60 -5.74
N ALA A 173 18.73 1.68 -5.02
CA ALA A 173 20.03 2.35 -5.13
C ALA A 173 21.09 1.74 -4.24
N LYS A 174 20.67 1.15 -3.12
CA LYS A 174 21.53 0.48 -2.13
C LYS A 174 20.79 -0.63 -1.44
N PHE A 175 21.49 -1.72 -1.17
CA PHE A 175 21.04 -2.81 -0.33
C PHE A 175 22.17 -3.22 0.65
N HIS A 176 21.82 -3.40 1.92
CA HIS A 176 22.74 -3.79 2.99
C HIS A 176 22.38 -5.20 3.51
N PRO A 177 23.09 -6.26 3.10
CA PRO A 177 22.68 -7.65 3.38
C PRO A 177 22.74 -8.06 4.87
N VAL A 178 23.41 -7.29 5.72
CA VAL A 178 23.44 -7.57 7.17
C VAL A 178 22.17 -7.11 7.88
N THR A 179 21.55 -6.03 7.41
CA THR A 179 20.38 -5.40 8.03
C THR A 179 19.14 -5.50 7.18
N ASN A 180 19.25 -5.95 5.94
CA ASN A 180 18.21 -5.85 4.89
C ASN A 180 17.74 -4.42 4.62
N HIS A 181 18.50 -3.41 5.06
CA HIS A 181 18.19 -2.03 4.76
C HIS A 181 18.37 -1.75 3.28
N MET A 182 17.40 -1.06 2.69
CA MET A 182 17.43 -0.64 1.29
C MET A 182 17.10 0.84 1.15
N GLN A 183 17.82 1.49 0.22
CA GLN A 183 17.54 2.87 -0.18
C GLN A 183 16.97 2.85 -1.59
N CYS A 184 15.72 3.29 -1.72
CA CYS A 184 15.02 3.32 -3.01
C CYS A 184 14.62 4.73 -3.40
N TYR A 185 14.49 4.94 -4.72
CA TYR A 185 14.05 6.20 -5.30
C TYR A 185 13.09 5.97 -6.46
N ILE A 186 12.13 6.88 -6.61
CA ILE A 186 11.35 7.03 -7.83
C ILE A 186 11.88 8.25 -8.61
N HIS A 187 12.02 8.07 -9.92
CA HIS A 187 12.36 9.14 -10.85
C HIS A 187 11.39 9.15 -12.02
N PHE A 188 11.17 10.32 -12.61
CA PHE A 188 10.37 10.46 -13.83
C PHE A 188 11.21 11.05 -14.96
N LYS A 189 11.07 10.52 -16.18
CA LYS A 189 11.71 11.01 -17.39
C LYS A 189 10.64 11.31 -18.43
N PHE A 190 10.74 12.47 -19.07
CA PHE A 190 9.80 12.93 -20.08
C PHE A 190 10.36 12.83 -21.51
N PRO A 191 9.48 12.85 -22.56
CA PRO A 191 9.90 12.76 -23.95
C PRO A 191 10.82 13.91 -24.42
N ASP A 192 10.72 15.10 -23.83
CA ASP A 192 11.60 16.25 -24.08
C ASP A 192 12.99 16.10 -23.45
N GLY A 193 13.27 14.96 -22.80
CA GLY A 193 14.53 14.67 -22.12
C GLY A 193 14.64 15.24 -20.71
N SER A 194 13.69 16.07 -20.27
CA SER A 194 13.65 16.57 -18.89
C SER A 194 13.36 15.43 -17.90
N LYS A 195 13.76 15.61 -16.61
CA LYS A 195 13.66 14.58 -15.58
C LYS A 195 13.34 15.19 -14.23
N ILE A 196 12.53 14.49 -13.46
CA ILE A 196 12.43 14.67 -12.01
C ILE A 196 13.22 13.53 -11.37
N LYS A 197 14.32 13.90 -10.70
CA LYS A 197 15.16 12.91 -10.01
C LYS A 197 14.81 12.85 -8.55
N LYS A 198 14.71 11.62 -7.99
CA LYS A 198 14.37 11.38 -6.59
C LYS A 198 13.08 12.12 -6.22
N ALA A 199 12.04 11.97 -7.06
CA ALA A 199 10.71 12.50 -6.77
C ALA A 199 10.20 11.95 -5.44
N PHE A 200 10.49 10.67 -5.18
CA PHE A 200 10.26 10.00 -3.90
C PHE A 200 11.53 9.27 -3.47
N SER A 201 11.73 9.16 -2.16
CA SER A 201 12.89 8.53 -1.52
C SER A 201 12.42 7.68 -0.36
N TYR A 202 12.88 6.44 -0.31
CA TYR A 202 12.47 5.46 0.68
C TYR A 202 13.71 4.88 1.37
N SER A 203 13.71 4.88 2.70
CA SER A 203 14.61 4.16 3.57
C SER A 203 13.80 3.04 4.20
N TRP A 204 14.03 1.82 3.78
CA TRP A 204 13.22 0.66 4.14
C TRP A 204 14.08 -0.50 4.63
N ARG A 205 13.49 -1.36 5.43
CA ARG A 205 13.98 -2.71 5.64
C ARG A 205 13.14 -3.68 4.82
N LEU A 206 13.81 -4.47 3.96
CA LEU A 206 13.19 -5.59 3.26
C LEU A 206 12.85 -6.70 4.26
N TYR A 207 11.59 -7.08 4.29
CA TYR A 207 11.08 -8.18 5.10
C TYR A 207 10.68 -9.36 4.21
N THR A 208 10.90 -10.57 4.70
CA THR A 208 10.41 -11.79 4.05
C THR A 208 8.98 -12.13 4.51
N ALA A 209 8.23 -12.86 3.69
CA ALA A 209 6.87 -13.29 4.05
C ALA A 209 6.81 -14.07 5.38
N PRO A 210 7.73 -15.03 5.67
CA PRO A 210 7.78 -15.70 6.96
C PRO A 210 8.02 -14.75 8.14
N GLU A 211 8.91 -13.75 8.01
CA GLU A 211 9.15 -12.76 9.07
C GLU A 211 7.88 -11.95 9.37
N LEU A 212 7.20 -11.45 8.34
CA LEU A 212 5.96 -10.67 8.51
C LEU A 212 4.85 -11.53 9.11
N ARG A 213 4.69 -12.76 8.66
CA ARG A 213 3.72 -13.72 9.22
C ARG A 213 3.97 -13.94 10.72
N ASP A 214 5.21 -14.26 11.11
CA ASP A 214 5.55 -14.51 12.51
C ASP A 214 5.30 -13.27 13.38
N MET A 215 5.63 -12.07 12.89
CA MET A 215 5.40 -10.82 13.61
C MET A 215 3.91 -10.48 13.73
N LEU A 216 3.10 -10.77 12.73
CA LEU A 216 1.64 -10.59 12.79
C LEU A 216 0.99 -11.55 13.80
N LEU A 217 1.39 -12.83 13.81
CA LEU A 217 0.95 -13.79 14.83
C LEU A 217 1.35 -13.34 16.25
N GLU A 218 2.59 -12.87 16.43
CA GLU A 218 3.06 -12.30 17.71
C GLU A 218 2.27 -11.05 18.11
N ALA A 219 1.82 -10.25 17.14
CA ALA A 219 1.00 -9.07 17.38
C ALA A 219 -0.44 -9.38 17.80
N GLY A 220 -0.89 -10.63 17.63
CA GLY A 220 -2.19 -11.13 18.10
C GLY A 220 -3.17 -11.53 16.99
N PHE A 221 -2.79 -11.42 15.72
CA PHE A 221 -3.62 -11.91 14.61
C PHE A 221 -3.76 -13.44 14.66
N ARG A 222 -4.93 -13.96 14.34
CA ARG A 222 -5.23 -15.41 14.45
C ARG A 222 -4.74 -16.18 13.23
N ASN A 223 -5.04 -15.64 12.05
CA ASN A 223 -4.66 -16.22 10.77
C ASN A 223 -3.91 -15.18 9.95
N VAL A 224 -2.88 -15.63 9.25
CA VAL A 224 -2.09 -14.79 8.33
C VAL A 224 -1.92 -15.58 7.04
N THR A 225 -2.56 -15.12 5.99
CA THR A 225 -2.59 -15.76 4.67
C THR A 225 -1.87 -14.86 3.67
N VAL A 226 -1.05 -15.47 2.83
CA VAL A 226 -0.44 -14.79 1.67
C VAL A 226 -1.36 -14.99 0.47
N TYR A 227 -1.66 -13.91 -0.22
CA TYR A 227 -2.39 -13.90 -1.47
C TYR A 227 -1.38 -13.63 -2.58
N TRP A 228 -1.20 -14.60 -3.44
CA TRP A 228 -0.24 -14.59 -4.53
C TRP A 228 -0.89 -14.11 -5.82
N GLU A 229 -0.17 -13.34 -6.62
CA GLU A 229 -0.64 -12.91 -7.91
C GLU A 229 -0.65 -14.08 -8.89
N GLY A 230 -1.76 -14.24 -9.62
CA GLY A 230 -1.84 -15.19 -10.71
C GLY A 230 -1.12 -14.68 -11.95
N GLU A 231 -0.85 -15.58 -12.90
CA GLU A 231 -0.23 -15.26 -14.20
C GLU A 231 -1.27 -15.22 -15.32
N ASP A 232 -1.00 -14.41 -16.33
CA ASP A 232 -1.72 -14.43 -17.60
C ASP A 232 -1.12 -15.45 -18.58
N GLU A 233 -1.62 -15.49 -19.83
CA GLU A 233 -1.16 -16.41 -20.88
C GLU A 233 0.30 -16.17 -21.30
N ASP A 234 0.86 -15.01 -21.04
CA ASP A 234 2.23 -14.61 -21.36
C ASP A 234 3.19 -14.82 -20.16
N GLY A 235 2.68 -15.24 -18.98
CA GLY A 235 3.43 -15.44 -17.75
C GLY A 235 3.70 -14.14 -16.97
N GLU A 236 2.95 -13.10 -17.28
CA GLU A 236 3.00 -11.84 -16.53
C GLU A 236 1.88 -11.81 -15.47
N GLY A 237 2.07 -11.04 -14.40
CA GLY A 237 1.05 -10.91 -13.36
C GLY A 237 -0.28 -10.40 -13.91
N ASN A 238 -1.37 -11.09 -13.59
CA ASN A 238 -2.71 -10.79 -14.11
C ASN A 238 -3.53 -9.83 -13.23
N GLY A 239 -3.00 -9.41 -12.09
CA GLY A 239 -3.68 -8.55 -11.13
C GLY A 239 -4.74 -9.26 -10.27
N GLU A 240 -4.87 -10.58 -10.38
CA GLU A 240 -5.75 -11.39 -9.55
C GLU A 240 -4.96 -12.08 -8.44
N PHE A 241 -5.33 -11.85 -7.19
CA PHE A 241 -4.63 -12.40 -6.03
C PHE A 241 -5.48 -13.46 -5.34
N THR A 242 -4.90 -14.64 -5.14
CA THR A 242 -5.56 -15.77 -4.49
C THR A 242 -4.72 -16.33 -3.34
N PRO A 243 -5.34 -16.95 -2.32
CA PRO A 243 -4.61 -17.57 -1.21
C PRO A 243 -3.63 -18.63 -1.72
N ASP A 244 -2.37 -18.52 -1.34
CA ASP A 244 -1.35 -19.54 -1.65
C ASP A 244 -0.40 -19.74 -0.46
N GLU A 245 -0.12 -21.02 -0.13
CA GLU A 245 0.78 -21.38 0.97
C GLU A 245 2.25 -21.53 0.53
N LYS A 246 2.53 -21.54 -0.76
CA LYS A 246 3.86 -21.83 -1.31
C LYS A 246 4.41 -20.68 -2.14
N GLY A 247 3.58 -20.06 -2.98
CA GLY A 247 3.98 -19.13 -4.02
C GLY A 247 4.88 -19.78 -5.08
N GLU A 248 5.37 -18.99 -6.00
CA GLU A 248 6.31 -19.37 -7.04
C GLU A 248 7.69 -18.77 -6.76
N ALA A 249 8.77 -19.45 -7.18
CA ALA A 249 10.15 -19.00 -6.96
C ALA A 249 10.62 -18.04 -8.05
N ASP A 250 9.83 -16.99 -8.31
CA ASP A 250 10.10 -15.99 -9.34
C ASP A 250 11.24 -15.05 -8.95
N LEU A 251 11.85 -14.43 -9.96
CA LEU A 251 12.93 -13.46 -9.77
C LEU A 251 12.44 -12.21 -9.03
N ALA A 252 11.23 -11.76 -9.33
CA ALA A 252 10.53 -10.68 -8.65
C ALA A 252 9.04 -11.01 -8.57
N TRP A 253 8.40 -10.72 -7.44
CA TRP A 253 6.99 -10.94 -7.23
C TRP A 253 6.41 -9.93 -6.24
N ILE A 254 5.10 -9.71 -6.35
CA ILE A 254 4.30 -8.95 -5.40
C ILE A 254 3.26 -9.89 -4.79
N ALA A 255 2.99 -9.73 -3.52
CA ALA A 255 1.94 -10.48 -2.82
C ALA A 255 1.23 -9.59 -1.80
N TYR A 256 0.02 -9.96 -1.42
CA TYR A 256 -0.66 -9.37 -0.27
C TYR A 256 -0.59 -10.29 0.93
N ILE A 257 -0.41 -9.70 2.11
CA ILE A 257 -0.55 -10.37 3.39
C ILE A 257 -1.90 -9.95 3.98
N VAL A 258 -2.74 -10.92 4.26
CA VAL A 258 -4.08 -10.75 4.83
C VAL A 258 -4.08 -11.35 6.22
N ALA A 259 -4.27 -10.52 7.24
CA ALA A 259 -4.21 -10.93 8.63
C ALA A 259 -5.56 -10.70 9.34
N GLU A 260 -6.16 -11.79 9.83
CA GLU A 260 -7.45 -11.78 10.52
C GLU A 260 -7.28 -11.58 12.03
N LYS A 261 -8.07 -10.67 12.59
CA LYS A 261 -8.06 -10.42 14.02
C LYS A 261 -8.66 -11.55 14.85
#